data_360a465387d143624bac1cdeef815bc1
#
_entry.id   360a465387d143624bac1cdeef815bc1
#
_cell.length_a   1.000
_cell.length_b   1.000
_cell.length_c   1.000
_cell.angle_alpha   90.00
_cell.angle_beta   90.00
_cell.angle_gamma   90.00
#
_symmetry.space_group_name_H-M   'P 1'
#
loop_
_entity.id
_entity.type
_entity.pdbx_description
1 polymer ?
#
loop_
_entity_poly.entity_id
_entity_poly.type
_entity_poly.pdbx_seq_one_letter_code
_entity_poly.pdbx_strand_id
1 'polypeptide(L)'
;FHSLGVQILEGYGLTETTAPATVNLATKSKIGTVGPVLPGVGVRLGEDGEVEVRGVNVFAEYWRNPEATEAAFNDGWFKTGDIGSFDDEGFLTITGRKKEIIVTAGGKNVAPAALEDPIRANPIVGQVVVVGDQKPFISALVTLDPEMLPTWLTNNGLSGDMTIAEAAKNSQVRAEIQRAIDDANRNVSRAESIRKFTILDTEWTEASGHLTPKMSIKRNVILTDFADEISEIYDEPVKTSNVPLG
;
A
#
# COMPACT_ATOMS: atom_id res chain seq x y z
N PHE A 1 -18.67 -10.75 -2.46
CA PHE A 1 -19.85 -10.21 -1.75
C PHE A 1 -20.92 -9.76 -2.74
N HIS A 2 -20.59 -9.00 -3.78
CA HIS A 2 -21.55 -8.51 -4.79
C HIS A 2 -22.29 -9.68 -5.47
N SER A 3 -21.58 -10.77 -5.78
CA SER A 3 -22.18 -11.99 -6.34
C SER A 3 -23.15 -12.71 -5.40
N LEU A 4 -23.10 -12.41 -4.10
CA LEU A 4 -24.00 -12.92 -3.07
C LEU A 4 -25.15 -11.94 -2.74
N GLY A 5 -25.29 -10.85 -3.50
CA GLY A 5 -26.29 -9.82 -3.27
C GLY A 5 -25.96 -8.89 -2.07
N VAL A 6 -24.75 -8.97 -1.50
CA VAL A 6 -24.30 -8.08 -0.43
C VAL A 6 -23.55 -6.90 -1.03
N GLN A 7 -24.11 -5.71 -0.87
CA GLN A 7 -23.46 -4.47 -1.30
C GLN A 7 -22.52 -3.97 -0.20
N ILE A 8 -21.23 -3.84 -0.53
CA ILE A 8 -20.24 -3.20 0.33
C ILE A 8 -20.01 -1.81 -0.21
N LEU A 9 -20.08 -0.82 0.68
CA LEU A 9 -19.87 0.59 0.37
C LEU A 9 -18.60 1.06 1.08
N GLU A 10 -17.63 1.52 0.29
CA GLU A 10 -16.40 2.09 0.80
C GLU A 10 -16.60 3.56 1.15
N GLY A 11 -15.96 4.01 2.24
CA GLY A 11 -15.95 5.40 2.65
C GLY A 11 -14.57 5.77 3.21
N TYR A 12 -14.30 7.06 3.28
CA TYR A 12 -13.05 7.60 3.76
C TYR A 12 -13.29 8.67 4.83
N GLY A 13 -12.50 8.61 5.88
CA GLY A 13 -12.46 9.58 6.95
C GLY A 13 -11.45 9.17 8.01
N LEU A 14 -11.22 10.07 8.94
CA LEU A 14 -10.27 9.94 10.04
C LEU A 14 -10.96 10.23 11.37
N THR A 15 -10.29 9.99 12.48
CA THR A 15 -10.74 10.40 13.81
C THR A 15 -10.96 11.91 13.85
N GLU A 16 -10.09 12.67 13.22
CA GLU A 16 -10.12 14.13 13.10
C GLU A 16 -11.29 14.65 12.25
N THR A 17 -11.90 13.80 11.43
CA THR A 17 -13.11 14.11 10.64
C THR A 17 -14.38 13.49 11.23
N THR A 18 -14.32 12.93 12.44
CA THR A 18 -15.48 12.42 13.20
C THR A 18 -16.33 11.41 12.38
N ALA A 19 -15.73 10.56 11.60
CA ALA A 19 -16.35 9.62 10.67
C ALA A 19 -16.15 10.04 9.19
N PRO A 20 -16.85 9.44 8.21
CA PRO A 20 -16.53 9.64 6.80
C PRO A 20 -16.70 11.09 6.33
N ALA A 21 -15.73 11.55 5.56
CA ALA A 21 -15.80 12.76 4.75
C ALA A 21 -16.37 12.47 3.34
N THR A 22 -16.12 11.23 2.85
CA THR A 22 -16.67 10.70 1.60
C THR A 22 -17.22 9.29 1.81
N VAL A 23 -18.22 8.89 1.03
CA VAL A 23 -18.75 7.52 1.07
C VAL A 23 -19.43 7.16 -0.24
N ASN A 24 -19.24 5.93 -0.71
CA ASN A 24 -20.04 5.35 -1.78
C ASN A 24 -21.48 5.13 -1.30
N LEU A 25 -22.46 5.50 -2.14
CA LEU A 25 -23.86 5.31 -1.85
C LEU A 25 -24.40 4.09 -2.59
N ALA A 26 -25.43 3.43 -2.05
CA ALA A 26 -26.05 2.28 -2.68
C ALA A 26 -26.55 2.55 -4.11
N THR A 27 -26.95 3.79 -4.38
CA THR A 27 -27.44 4.28 -5.69
C THR A 27 -26.35 4.91 -6.55
N LYS A 28 -25.18 5.22 -5.97
CA LYS A 28 -24.05 5.87 -6.64
C LYS A 28 -22.74 5.37 -6.03
N SER A 29 -22.23 4.26 -6.54
CA SER A 29 -20.98 3.65 -6.07
C SER A 29 -20.05 3.34 -7.23
N LYS A 30 -18.74 3.44 -6.97
CA LYS A 30 -17.68 3.14 -7.93
C LYS A 30 -16.56 2.38 -7.22
N ILE A 31 -16.37 1.12 -7.62
CA ILE A 31 -15.35 0.23 -7.04
C ILE A 31 -13.97 0.85 -7.21
N GLY A 32 -13.14 0.78 -6.18
CA GLY A 32 -11.80 1.36 -6.14
C GLY A 32 -11.78 2.85 -5.77
N THR A 33 -12.94 3.43 -5.42
CA THR A 33 -13.04 4.78 -4.90
C THR A 33 -13.64 4.78 -3.49
N VAL A 34 -13.38 5.82 -2.74
CA VAL A 34 -13.99 6.04 -1.41
C VAL A 34 -15.26 6.91 -1.48
N GLY A 35 -15.81 7.08 -2.68
CA GLY A 35 -17.07 7.72 -2.93
C GLY A 35 -17.02 9.25 -3.10
N PRO A 36 -18.18 9.87 -3.36
CA PRO A 36 -18.32 11.31 -3.43
C PRO A 36 -18.28 11.95 -2.04
N VAL A 37 -18.02 13.26 -2.01
CA VAL A 37 -18.02 14.08 -0.79
C VAL A 37 -19.42 14.13 -0.16
N LEU A 38 -19.47 13.98 1.16
CA LEU A 38 -20.74 14.07 1.90
C LEU A 38 -21.29 15.51 1.94
N PRO A 39 -22.61 15.68 1.97
CA PRO A 39 -23.21 17.00 2.14
C PRO A 39 -22.72 17.71 3.41
N GLY A 40 -22.34 18.98 3.29
CA GLY A 40 -21.81 19.78 4.40
C GLY A 40 -20.32 19.63 4.67
N VAL A 41 -19.63 18.78 3.90
CA VAL A 41 -18.19 18.59 3.92
C VAL A 41 -17.59 19.17 2.64
N GLY A 42 -16.48 19.87 2.75
CA GLY A 42 -15.63 20.25 1.62
C GLY A 42 -14.40 19.32 1.58
N VAL A 43 -14.03 18.87 0.42
CA VAL A 43 -12.76 18.15 0.17
C VAL A 43 -12.09 18.78 -1.02
N ARG A 44 -10.78 19.05 -0.90
CA ARG A 44 -9.94 19.54 -2.01
C ARG A 44 -8.62 18.81 -2.02
N LEU A 45 -7.87 18.96 -3.09
CA LEU A 45 -6.49 18.51 -3.18
C LEU A 45 -5.56 19.70 -3.03
N GLY A 46 -4.56 19.58 -2.17
CA GLY A 46 -3.45 20.51 -2.08
C GLY A 46 -2.54 20.43 -3.33
N GLU A 47 -1.54 21.31 -3.42
CA GLU A 47 -0.63 21.40 -4.58
C GLU A 47 0.13 20.07 -4.84
N ASP A 48 0.36 19.27 -3.81
CA ASP A 48 1.03 17.98 -3.87
C ASP A 48 0.07 16.78 -3.96
N GLY A 49 -1.23 17.04 -4.14
CA GLY A 49 -2.28 16.03 -4.18
C GLY A 49 -2.74 15.55 -2.81
N GLU A 50 -2.30 16.20 -1.72
CA GLU A 50 -2.79 15.91 -0.37
C GLU A 50 -4.29 16.21 -0.26
N VAL A 51 -5.04 15.25 0.27
CA VAL A 51 -6.46 15.42 0.55
C VAL A 51 -6.62 16.35 1.76
N GLU A 52 -7.29 17.48 1.56
CA GLU A 52 -7.61 18.43 2.60
C GLU A 52 -9.12 18.49 2.82
N VAL A 53 -9.56 18.48 4.08
CA VAL A 53 -10.97 18.41 4.46
C VAL A 53 -11.37 19.63 5.27
N ARG A 54 -12.56 20.17 5.00
CA ARG A 54 -13.17 21.26 5.77
C ARG A 54 -14.66 20.99 5.96
N GLY A 55 -15.16 21.18 7.16
CA GLY A 55 -16.60 20.98 7.44
C GLY A 55 -16.90 20.92 8.92
N VAL A 56 -18.19 20.78 9.24
CA VAL A 56 -18.66 20.65 10.62
C VAL A 56 -18.22 19.37 11.32
N ASN A 57 -17.77 18.40 10.54
CA ASN A 57 -17.25 17.11 10.99
C ASN A 57 -15.77 17.16 11.36
N VAL A 58 -15.04 18.22 11.00
CA VAL A 58 -13.62 18.36 11.30
C VAL A 58 -13.44 18.83 12.74
N PHE A 59 -12.54 18.19 13.48
CA PHE A 59 -12.21 18.54 14.87
C PHE A 59 -11.67 19.99 14.97
N ALA A 60 -11.73 20.55 16.19
CA ALA A 60 -11.26 21.92 16.40
C ALA A 60 -9.74 21.97 16.65
N GLU A 61 -9.24 21.07 17.50
CA GLU A 61 -7.83 21.10 17.93
C GLU A 61 -7.37 19.78 18.53
N TYR A 62 -6.09 19.53 18.55
CA TYR A 62 -5.46 18.48 19.37
C TYR A 62 -5.32 18.94 20.82
N TRP A 63 -5.82 18.12 21.74
CA TRP A 63 -5.82 18.45 23.16
C TRP A 63 -4.44 18.83 23.68
N ARG A 64 -4.31 20.05 24.21
CA ARG A 64 -3.07 20.59 24.77
C ARG A 64 -1.85 20.53 23.82
N ASN A 65 -2.08 20.56 22.52
CA ASN A 65 -1.02 20.54 21.52
C ASN A 65 -1.29 21.57 20.41
N PRO A 66 -1.08 22.87 20.69
CA PRO A 66 -1.33 23.94 19.72
C PRO A 66 -0.41 23.86 18.51
N GLU A 67 0.84 23.43 18.66
CA GLU A 67 1.79 23.29 17.55
C GLU A 67 1.32 22.25 16.54
N ALA A 68 0.90 21.07 17.02
CA ALA A 68 0.34 20.03 16.14
C ALA A 68 -0.97 20.50 15.49
N THR A 69 -1.78 21.28 16.21
CA THR A 69 -3.02 21.85 15.66
C THR A 69 -2.72 22.82 14.53
N GLU A 70 -1.83 23.79 14.73
CA GLU A 70 -1.42 24.73 13.70
C GLU A 70 -0.82 24.02 12.48
N ALA A 71 0.04 23.04 12.70
CA ALA A 71 0.65 22.23 11.65
C ALA A 71 -0.37 21.41 10.85
N ALA A 72 -1.50 21.04 11.46
CA ALA A 72 -2.52 20.19 10.83
C ALA A 72 -3.46 20.96 9.90
N PHE A 73 -3.47 22.28 9.93
CA PHE A 73 -4.39 23.10 9.12
C PHE A 73 -3.65 23.96 8.09
N ASN A 74 -4.31 24.22 6.98
CA ASN A 74 -3.91 25.13 5.90
C ASN A 74 -5.13 26.00 5.53
N ASP A 75 -5.14 27.26 5.95
CA ASP A 75 -6.26 28.19 5.74
C ASP A 75 -7.64 27.62 6.14
N GLY A 76 -7.69 26.91 7.28
CA GLY A 76 -8.90 26.30 7.81
C GLY A 76 -9.29 24.97 7.11
N TRP A 77 -8.43 24.43 6.28
CA TRP A 77 -8.53 23.09 5.72
C TRP A 77 -7.62 22.13 6.49
N PHE A 78 -8.18 21.05 7.00
CA PHE A 78 -7.43 20.00 7.69
C PHE A 78 -6.65 19.17 6.69
N LYS A 79 -5.35 19.07 6.88
CA LYS A 79 -4.42 18.23 6.11
C LYS A 79 -4.46 16.79 6.61
N THR A 80 -4.93 15.87 5.78
CA THR A 80 -5.13 14.48 6.21
C THR A 80 -3.86 13.64 6.22
N GLY A 81 -2.84 14.08 5.50
CA GLY A 81 -1.64 13.30 5.22
C GLY A 81 -1.86 12.19 4.18
N ASP A 82 -3.05 12.10 3.60
CA ASP A 82 -3.35 11.14 2.54
C ASP A 82 -3.29 11.83 1.17
N ILE A 83 -2.79 11.14 0.17
CA ILE A 83 -2.76 11.59 -1.24
C ILE A 83 -3.93 10.96 -1.97
N GLY A 84 -4.58 11.73 -2.83
CA GLY A 84 -5.73 11.25 -3.58
C GLY A 84 -5.91 11.96 -4.91
N SER A 85 -6.96 11.54 -5.62
CA SER A 85 -7.40 12.15 -6.87
C SER A 85 -8.91 12.09 -6.99
N PHE A 86 -9.51 13.07 -7.67
CA PHE A 86 -10.91 13.04 -8.08
C PHE A 86 -11.01 12.63 -9.54
N ASP A 87 -12.02 11.84 -9.85
CA ASP A 87 -12.43 11.65 -11.24
C ASP A 87 -13.43 12.74 -11.68
N ASP A 88 -13.78 12.72 -12.97
CA ASP A 88 -14.71 13.69 -13.58
C ASP A 88 -16.14 13.62 -13.00
N GLU A 89 -16.49 12.53 -12.31
CA GLU A 89 -17.78 12.35 -11.65
C GLU A 89 -17.75 12.76 -10.17
N GLY A 90 -16.60 13.20 -9.66
CA GLY A 90 -16.39 13.66 -8.29
C GLY A 90 -16.22 12.53 -7.27
N PHE A 91 -15.81 11.33 -7.69
CA PHE A 91 -15.40 10.26 -6.78
C PHE A 91 -13.95 10.43 -6.36
N LEU A 92 -13.70 10.35 -5.07
CA LEU A 92 -12.36 10.38 -4.51
C LEU A 92 -11.73 8.98 -4.52
N THR A 93 -10.49 8.91 -4.97
CA THR A 93 -9.61 7.74 -4.81
C THR A 93 -8.45 8.13 -3.91
N ILE A 94 -8.19 7.36 -2.85
CA ILE A 94 -6.99 7.51 -2.03
C ILE A 94 -5.89 6.67 -2.65
N THR A 95 -4.75 7.29 -2.96
CA THR A 95 -3.64 6.64 -3.67
C THR A 95 -2.45 6.33 -2.77
N GLY A 96 -2.42 6.87 -1.55
CA GLY A 96 -1.38 6.57 -0.57
C GLY A 96 -1.28 7.57 0.57
N ARG A 97 -0.26 7.40 1.40
CA ARG A 97 0.09 8.29 2.50
C ARG A 97 1.26 9.19 2.10
N LYS A 98 1.14 10.49 2.34
CA LYS A 98 2.19 11.48 2.03
C LYS A 98 3.54 11.12 2.67
N LYS A 99 3.51 10.69 3.94
CA LYS A 99 4.70 10.27 4.70
C LYS A 99 5.34 8.97 4.22
N GLU A 100 4.61 8.20 3.43
CA GLU A 100 5.05 6.91 2.89
C GLU A 100 5.50 7.00 1.43
N ILE A 101 5.31 8.16 0.78
CA ILE A 101 5.79 8.37 -0.58
C ILE A 101 7.31 8.17 -0.61
N ILE A 102 7.71 7.25 -1.48
CA ILE A 102 9.11 6.95 -1.76
C ILE A 102 9.59 7.94 -2.81
N VAL A 103 10.71 8.61 -2.54
CA VAL A 103 11.37 9.47 -3.53
C VAL A 103 12.62 8.76 -4.01
N THR A 104 12.60 8.23 -5.23
CA THR A 104 13.77 7.54 -5.80
C THR A 104 14.95 8.50 -6.00
N ALA A 105 16.16 7.97 -6.16
CA ALA A 105 17.35 8.79 -6.48
C ALA A 105 17.18 9.62 -7.77
N GLY A 106 16.31 9.20 -8.68
CA GLY A 106 15.93 9.95 -9.88
C GLY A 106 14.86 11.01 -9.66
N GLY A 107 14.42 11.25 -8.42
CA GLY A 107 13.40 12.25 -8.06
C GLY A 107 11.96 11.83 -8.38
N LYS A 108 11.71 10.54 -8.68
CA LYS A 108 10.34 10.06 -8.94
C LYS A 108 9.64 9.74 -7.62
N ASN A 109 8.46 10.32 -7.44
CA ASN A 109 7.56 9.99 -6.34
C ASN A 109 6.81 8.69 -6.65
N VAL A 110 6.81 7.75 -5.72
CA VAL A 110 6.15 6.45 -5.82
C VAL A 110 5.29 6.23 -4.58
N ALA A 111 4.00 5.96 -4.78
CA ALA A 111 3.08 5.58 -3.72
C ALA A 111 3.18 4.05 -3.50
N PRO A 112 3.72 3.56 -2.37
CA PRO A 112 3.90 2.12 -2.14
C PRO A 112 2.60 1.33 -2.26
N ALA A 113 1.49 1.86 -1.75
CA ALA A 113 0.19 1.20 -1.73
C ALA A 113 -0.27 0.77 -3.13
N ALA A 114 0.01 1.57 -4.17
CA ALA A 114 -0.35 1.25 -5.54
C ALA A 114 0.29 -0.05 -6.07
N LEU A 115 1.42 -0.45 -5.48
CA LEU A 115 2.14 -1.69 -5.78
C LEU A 115 1.84 -2.77 -4.73
N GLU A 116 1.81 -2.40 -3.46
CA GLU A 116 1.64 -3.34 -2.33
C GLU A 116 0.27 -4.01 -2.32
N ASP A 117 -0.80 -3.25 -2.55
CA ASP A 117 -2.17 -3.78 -2.46
C ASP A 117 -2.48 -4.85 -3.52
N PRO A 118 -2.13 -4.68 -4.81
CA PRO A 118 -2.30 -5.74 -5.80
C PRO A 118 -1.46 -6.98 -5.50
N ILE A 119 -0.23 -6.83 -4.98
CA ILE A 119 0.64 -7.96 -4.64
C ILE A 119 0.06 -8.72 -3.43
N ARG A 120 -0.41 -8.00 -2.41
CA ARG A 120 -1.04 -8.58 -1.22
C ARG A 120 -2.33 -9.34 -1.53
N ALA A 121 -3.00 -9.06 -2.63
CA ALA A 121 -4.17 -9.81 -3.09
C ALA A 121 -3.83 -11.23 -3.57
N ASN A 122 -2.54 -11.57 -3.79
CA ASN A 122 -2.13 -12.93 -4.12
C ASN A 122 -2.22 -13.84 -2.88
N PRO A 123 -2.86 -15.02 -2.99
CA PRO A 123 -3.15 -15.89 -1.84
C PRO A 123 -1.93 -16.32 -1.01
N ILE A 124 -0.75 -16.44 -1.60
CA ILE A 124 0.45 -16.88 -0.87
C ILE A 124 1.30 -15.73 -0.33
N VAL A 125 0.88 -14.49 -0.55
CA VAL A 125 1.54 -13.33 0.02
C VAL A 125 0.95 -13.01 1.39
N GLY A 126 1.77 -13.10 2.44
CA GLY A 126 1.39 -12.66 3.77
C GLY A 126 1.41 -11.15 3.88
N GLN A 127 2.55 -10.56 3.63
CA GLN A 127 2.74 -9.10 3.63
C GLN A 127 3.77 -8.70 2.56
N VAL A 128 3.73 -7.42 2.18
CA VAL A 128 4.70 -6.84 1.25
C VAL A 128 5.04 -5.41 1.68
N VAL A 129 6.31 -5.05 1.58
CA VAL A 129 6.79 -3.68 1.78
C VAL A 129 7.64 -3.28 0.58
N VAL A 130 7.21 -2.25 -0.10
CA VAL A 130 7.95 -1.63 -1.19
C VAL A 130 9.01 -0.69 -0.60
N VAL A 131 10.23 -0.79 -1.12
CA VAL A 131 11.40 -0.01 -0.72
C VAL A 131 12.05 0.64 -1.93
N GLY A 132 12.73 1.77 -1.73
CA GLY A 132 13.36 2.47 -2.85
C GLY A 132 13.66 3.94 -2.59
N ASP A 133 13.47 4.40 -1.34
CA ASP A 133 13.78 5.79 -0.99
C ASP A 133 15.27 6.08 -1.18
N GLN A 134 15.57 7.14 -1.95
CA GLN A 134 16.94 7.51 -2.38
C GLN A 134 17.70 6.38 -3.09
N LYS A 135 17.00 5.35 -3.61
CA LYS A 135 17.60 4.23 -4.33
C LYS A 135 17.39 4.37 -5.86
N PRO A 136 18.22 3.70 -6.68
CA PRO A 136 18.17 3.82 -8.14
C PRO A 136 16.92 3.20 -8.78
N PHE A 137 16.23 2.33 -8.06
CA PHE A 137 15.00 1.65 -8.52
C PHE A 137 14.15 1.19 -7.33
N ILE A 138 12.90 0.86 -7.60
CA ILE A 138 11.97 0.31 -6.61
C ILE A 138 12.16 -1.20 -6.48
N SER A 139 12.14 -1.69 -5.26
CA SER A 139 12.18 -3.11 -4.91
C SER A 139 11.17 -3.45 -3.82
N ALA A 140 11.04 -4.74 -3.48
CA ALA A 140 10.09 -5.20 -2.48
C ALA A 140 10.67 -6.29 -1.57
N LEU A 141 10.26 -6.25 -0.31
CA LEU A 141 10.34 -7.38 0.63
C LEU A 141 8.97 -8.03 0.70
N VAL A 142 8.91 -9.35 0.60
CA VAL A 142 7.67 -10.14 0.59
C VAL A 142 7.77 -11.23 1.65
N THR A 143 6.75 -11.39 2.48
CA THR A 143 6.58 -12.57 3.34
C THR A 143 5.51 -13.50 2.77
N LEU A 144 5.64 -14.79 3.05
CA LEU A 144 4.66 -15.79 2.64
C LEU A 144 3.56 -15.94 3.70
N ASP A 145 2.34 -16.24 3.25
CA ASP A 145 1.21 -16.53 4.13
C ASP A 145 1.29 -17.98 4.63
N PRO A 146 1.47 -18.22 5.94
CA PRO A 146 1.66 -19.56 6.49
C PRO A 146 0.39 -20.43 6.43
N GLU A 147 -0.80 -19.82 6.37
CA GLU A 147 -2.06 -20.55 6.33
C GLU A 147 -2.39 -20.99 4.89
N MET A 148 -2.14 -20.13 3.92
CA MET A 148 -2.48 -20.40 2.51
C MET A 148 -1.40 -21.17 1.77
N LEU A 149 -0.14 -21.03 2.18
CA LEU A 149 1.02 -21.63 1.52
C LEU A 149 0.93 -23.17 1.39
N PRO A 150 0.59 -23.98 2.43
CA PRO A 150 0.51 -25.42 2.33
C PRO A 150 -0.48 -25.92 1.26
N THR A 151 -1.65 -25.27 1.22
CA THR A 151 -2.68 -25.58 0.22
C THR A 151 -2.22 -25.25 -1.19
N TRP A 152 -1.59 -24.10 -1.37
CA TRP A 152 -1.06 -23.69 -2.66
C TRP A 152 0.05 -24.62 -3.14
N LEU A 153 0.99 -24.98 -2.27
CA LEU A 153 2.08 -25.93 -2.57
C LEU A 153 1.52 -27.26 -3.07
N THR A 154 0.57 -27.85 -2.34
CA THR A 154 -0.06 -29.12 -2.70
C THR A 154 -0.77 -29.04 -4.06
N ASN A 155 -1.51 -27.96 -4.32
CA ASN A 155 -2.21 -27.74 -5.58
C ASN A 155 -1.27 -27.56 -6.78
N ASN A 156 -0.01 -27.19 -6.52
CA ASN A 156 1.02 -27.02 -7.54
C ASN A 156 2.03 -28.21 -7.60
N GLY A 157 1.69 -29.34 -6.96
CA GLY A 157 2.49 -30.57 -7.01
C GLY A 157 3.77 -30.53 -6.16
N LEU A 158 3.82 -29.64 -5.17
CA LEU A 158 4.89 -29.52 -4.19
C LEU A 158 4.49 -30.14 -2.84
N SER A 159 5.46 -30.40 -1.96
CA SER A 159 5.16 -30.84 -0.59
C SER A 159 4.51 -29.72 0.21
N GLY A 160 3.32 -30.00 0.75
CA GLY A 160 2.61 -29.08 1.63
C GLY A 160 3.30 -28.86 2.99
N ASP A 161 4.27 -29.71 3.36
CA ASP A 161 5.02 -29.63 4.63
C ASP A 161 6.29 -28.75 4.51
N MET A 162 6.49 -28.11 3.36
CA MET A 162 7.62 -27.22 3.13
C MET A 162 7.57 -26.04 4.12
N THR A 163 8.68 -25.80 4.80
CA THR A 163 8.82 -24.64 5.68
C THR A 163 8.82 -23.31 4.88
N ILE A 164 8.52 -22.21 5.53
CA ILE A 164 8.60 -20.87 4.90
C ILE A 164 10.00 -20.62 4.33
N ALA A 165 11.06 -20.99 5.06
CA ALA A 165 12.44 -20.82 4.61
C ALA A 165 12.78 -21.64 3.36
N GLU A 166 12.22 -22.85 3.23
CA GLU A 166 12.37 -23.69 2.03
C GLU A 166 11.54 -23.13 0.87
N ALA A 167 10.29 -22.71 1.15
CA ALA A 167 9.40 -22.13 0.17
C ALA A 167 9.94 -20.81 -0.40
N ALA A 168 10.54 -19.95 0.43
CA ALA A 168 11.17 -18.70 -0.01
C ALA A 168 12.29 -18.92 -1.04
N LYS A 169 12.95 -20.09 -1.02
CA LYS A 169 14.00 -20.49 -1.97
C LYS A 169 13.47 -21.30 -3.15
N ASN A 170 12.19 -21.70 -3.13
CA ASN A 170 11.59 -22.51 -4.17
C ASN A 170 11.32 -21.70 -5.44
N SER A 171 11.72 -22.23 -6.60
CA SER A 171 11.59 -21.54 -7.89
C SER A 171 10.14 -21.32 -8.33
N GLN A 172 9.22 -22.24 -8.01
CA GLN A 172 7.80 -22.11 -8.37
C GLN A 172 7.11 -21.05 -7.49
N VAL A 173 7.41 -21.03 -6.18
CA VAL A 173 6.95 -19.96 -5.27
C VAL A 173 7.47 -18.61 -5.74
N ARG A 174 8.76 -18.53 -6.08
CA ARG A 174 9.34 -17.28 -6.60
C ARG A 174 8.68 -16.84 -7.91
N ALA A 175 8.36 -17.77 -8.80
CA ALA A 175 7.67 -17.46 -10.06
C ALA A 175 6.23 -16.94 -9.82
N GLU A 176 5.55 -17.46 -8.80
CA GLU A 176 4.22 -16.98 -8.41
C GLU A 176 4.28 -15.54 -7.89
N ILE A 177 5.22 -15.24 -6.99
CA ILE A 177 5.43 -13.88 -6.48
C ILE A 177 5.84 -12.93 -7.62
N GLN A 178 6.70 -13.38 -8.54
CA GLN A 178 7.07 -12.59 -9.72
C GLN A 178 5.84 -12.23 -10.57
N ARG A 179 4.89 -13.17 -10.77
CA ARG A 179 3.63 -12.88 -11.49
C ARG A 179 2.82 -11.80 -10.77
N ALA A 180 2.66 -11.89 -9.45
CA ALA A 180 1.94 -10.88 -8.68
C ALA A 180 2.59 -9.50 -8.81
N ILE A 181 3.92 -9.44 -8.80
CA ILE A 181 4.69 -8.21 -9.00
C ILE A 181 4.53 -7.68 -10.43
N ASP A 182 4.59 -8.55 -11.44
CA ASP A 182 4.42 -8.15 -12.85
C ASP A 182 3.01 -7.60 -13.10
N ASP A 183 1.99 -8.18 -12.48
CA ASP A 183 0.61 -7.71 -12.56
C ASP A 183 0.46 -6.33 -11.87
N ALA A 184 1.04 -6.13 -10.70
CA ALA A 184 1.06 -4.83 -10.03
C ALA A 184 1.80 -3.77 -10.86
N ASN A 185 2.93 -4.13 -11.46
CA ASN A 185 3.75 -3.24 -12.29
C ASN A 185 3.02 -2.73 -13.55
N ARG A 186 1.97 -3.42 -14.02
CA ARG A 186 1.16 -2.94 -15.17
C ARG A 186 0.37 -1.67 -14.86
N ASN A 187 0.13 -1.41 -13.59
CA ASN A 187 -0.67 -0.26 -13.15
C ASN A 187 0.15 1.01 -12.91
N VAL A 188 1.47 0.94 -13.06
CA VAL A 188 2.40 2.03 -12.76
C VAL A 188 3.37 2.26 -13.91
N SER A 189 4.04 3.43 -13.92
CA SER A 189 5.06 3.71 -14.92
C SER A 189 6.32 2.84 -14.71
N ARG A 190 7.14 2.73 -15.77
CA ARG A 190 8.41 1.98 -15.70
C ARG A 190 9.34 2.47 -14.58
N ALA A 191 9.31 3.75 -14.26
CA ALA A 191 10.13 4.33 -13.19
C ALA A 191 9.63 3.97 -11.79
N GLU A 192 8.36 3.63 -11.66
CA GLU A 192 7.70 3.23 -10.41
C GLU A 192 7.69 1.71 -10.21
N SER A 193 7.99 0.94 -11.26
CA SER A 193 7.90 -0.52 -11.24
C SER A 193 8.93 -1.16 -10.32
N ILE A 194 8.53 -2.20 -9.58
CA ILE A 194 9.42 -3.05 -8.80
C ILE A 194 10.35 -3.80 -9.75
N ARG A 195 11.66 -3.64 -9.55
CA ARG A 195 12.71 -4.27 -10.36
C ARG A 195 13.27 -5.54 -9.78
N LYS A 196 13.30 -5.61 -8.46
CA LYS A 196 13.80 -6.74 -7.70
C LYS A 196 12.96 -6.94 -6.45
N PHE A 197 12.97 -8.16 -5.93
CA PHE A 197 12.33 -8.48 -4.67
C PHE A 197 13.06 -9.59 -3.94
N THR A 198 12.91 -9.62 -2.64
CA THR A 198 13.34 -10.71 -1.76
C THR A 198 12.13 -11.31 -1.07
N ILE A 199 12.02 -12.65 -1.12
CA ILE A 199 11.08 -13.38 -0.28
C ILE A 199 11.82 -13.69 1.01
N LEU A 200 11.29 -13.19 2.12
CA LEU A 200 11.85 -13.41 3.45
C LEU A 200 11.50 -14.81 3.96
N ASP A 201 12.37 -15.39 4.76
CA ASP A 201 12.20 -16.70 5.38
C ASP A 201 11.48 -16.64 6.73
N THR A 202 10.83 -15.52 7.02
CA THR A 202 10.12 -15.22 8.27
C THR A 202 8.77 -14.59 7.99
N GLU A 203 7.93 -14.55 9.02
CA GLU A 203 6.66 -13.84 9.05
C GLU A 203 6.79 -12.51 9.80
N TRP A 204 5.94 -11.54 9.44
CA TRP A 204 5.74 -10.34 10.24
C TRP A 204 4.50 -10.48 11.10
N THR A 205 4.67 -10.34 12.40
CA THR A 205 3.61 -10.51 13.39
C THR A 205 3.57 -9.34 14.39
N GLU A 206 2.52 -9.28 15.21
CA GLU A 206 2.49 -8.36 16.34
C GLU A 206 3.57 -8.72 17.37
N ALA A 207 3.76 -10.02 17.63
CA ALA A 207 4.75 -10.52 18.58
C ALA A 207 6.19 -10.20 18.19
N SER A 208 6.51 -10.23 16.88
CA SER A 208 7.82 -9.81 16.37
C SER A 208 7.99 -8.29 16.30
N GLY A 209 6.93 -7.53 16.59
CA GLY A 209 6.95 -6.07 16.57
C GLY A 209 6.77 -5.43 15.19
N HIS A 210 6.64 -6.20 14.12
CA HIS A 210 6.50 -5.71 12.74
C HIS A 210 5.09 -5.24 12.40
N LEU A 211 4.07 -5.75 13.10
CA LEU A 211 2.68 -5.34 12.93
C LEU A 211 2.16 -4.62 14.19
N THR A 212 1.15 -3.81 14.00
CA THR A 212 0.34 -3.26 15.08
C THR A 212 -0.73 -4.27 15.51
N PRO A 213 -1.41 -4.10 16.69
CA PRO A 213 -2.56 -4.93 17.07
C PRO A 213 -3.71 -4.94 16.06
N LYS A 214 -3.75 -3.95 15.15
CA LYS A 214 -4.71 -3.88 14.04
C LYS A 214 -4.16 -4.50 12.75
N MET A 215 -3.07 -5.27 12.84
CA MET A 215 -2.39 -5.93 11.71
C MET A 215 -1.83 -4.95 10.64
N SER A 216 -1.66 -3.68 10.98
CA SER A 216 -1.02 -2.70 10.08
C SER A 216 0.50 -2.79 10.20
N ILE A 217 1.18 -2.68 9.07
CA ILE A 217 2.65 -2.73 8.96
C ILE A 217 3.30 -1.55 9.70
N LYS A 218 4.30 -1.83 10.52
CA LYS A 218 5.21 -0.83 11.10
C LYS A 218 6.42 -0.67 10.17
N ARG A 219 6.25 0.06 9.08
CA ARG A 219 7.24 0.20 8.01
C ARG A 219 8.65 0.53 8.52
N ASN A 220 8.78 1.51 9.42
CA ASN A 220 10.09 1.92 9.95
C ASN A 220 10.83 0.79 10.69
N VAL A 221 10.09 -0.06 11.43
CA VAL A 221 10.67 -1.22 12.10
C VAL A 221 11.20 -2.21 11.08
N ILE A 222 10.40 -2.53 10.06
CA ILE A 222 10.78 -3.45 8.99
C ILE A 222 12.00 -2.94 8.22
N LEU A 223 12.03 -1.65 7.86
CA LEU A 223 13.17 -1.06 7.15
C LEU A 223 14.47 -1.10 7.97
N THR A 224 14.36 -1.09 9.30
CA THR A 224 15.52 -1.19 10.21
C THR A 224 15.96 -2.65 10.36
N ASP A 225 15.01 -3.54 10.65
CA ASP A 225 15.31 -4.94 10.97
C ASP A 225 15.80 -5.74 9.76
N PHE A 226 15.37 -5.36 8.55
CA PHE A 226 15.74 -6.00 7.28
C PHE A 226 16.67 -5.11 6.41
N ALA A 227 17.47 -4.26 7.05
CA ALA A 227 18.38 -3.35 6.35
C ALA A 227 19.44 -4.09 5.52
N ASP A 228 19.89 -5.25 5.98
CA ASP A 228 20.89 -6.07 5.28
C ASP A 228 20.28 -6.68 4.00
N GLU A 229 19.10 -7.28 4.07
CA GLU A 229 18.38 -7.82 2.90
C GLU A 229 18.06 -6.72 1.88
N ILE A 230 17.70 -5.53 2.37
CA ILE A 230 17.48 -4.38 1.49
C ILE A 230 18.80 -3.99 0.80
N SER A 231 19.92 -3.94 1.52
CA SER A 231 21.23 -3.61 0.95
C SER A 231 21.63 -4.61 -0.14
N GLU A 232 21.49 -5.90 0.13
CA GLU A 232 21.79 -6.98 -0.82
C GLU A 232 21.01 -6.84 -2.14
N ILE A 233 19.75 -6.41 -2.09
CA ILE A 233 18.96 -6.18 -3.30
C ILE A 233 19.62 -5.16 -4.23
N TYR A 234 20.22 -4.11 -3.67
CA TYR A 234 20.81 -3.01 -4.46
C TYR A 234 22.26 -3.27 -4.86
N ASP A 235 22.99 -4.11 -4.13
CA ASP A 235 24.38 -4.47 -4.44
C ASP A 235 24.48 -5.45 -5.63
N GLU A 236 23.45 -6.25 -5.89
CA GLU A 236 23.42 -7.13 -7.07
C GLU A 236 23.12 -6.34 -8.37
N PRO A 237 23.78 -6.67 -9.51
CA PRO A 237 23.45 -6.05 -10.78
C PRO A 237 22.02 -6.39 -11.24
N VAL A 238 21.30 -5.40 -11.75
CA VAL A 238 19.95 -5.60 -12.31
C VAL A 238 20.05 -6.48 -13.54
N LYS A 239 19.49 -7.69 -13.49
CA LYS A 239 19.34 -8.52 -14.69
C LYS A 239 18.40 -7.82 -15.65
N THR A 240 18.92 -7.26 -16.74
CA THR A 240 18.08 -6.72 -17.82
C THR A 240 17.35 -7.90 -18.48
N SER A 241 16.07 -8.09 -18.14
CA SER A 241 15.22 -8.94 -18.94
C SER A 241 15.03 -8.25 -20.29
N ASN A 242 15.52 -8.87 -21.36
CA ASN A 242 15.19 -8.50 -22.73
C ASN A 242 13.68 -8.73 -22.93
N VAL A 243 12.86 -7.72 -22.67
CA VAL A 243 11.50 -7.68 -23.17
C VAL A 243 11.61 -7.06 -24.56
N PRO A 244 11.23 -7.78 -25.64
CA PRO A 244 11.22 -7.21 -26.98
C PRO A 244 10.26 -6.02 -27.01
N LEU A 245 10.70 -4.91 -27.56
CA LEU A 245 9.87 -3.77 -27.91
C LEU A 245 8.91 -4.24 -29.02
N GLY A 246 7.64 -4.46 -28.66
CA GLY A 246 6.53 -4.61 -29.60
C GLY A 246 5.78 -3.30 -29.69
#